data_9b78bbd83f99dbd70441f19023cb4910
#
_entry.id   9b78bbd83f99dbd70441f19023cb4910
#
_cell.length_a   1.000
_cell.length_b   1.000
_cell.length_c   1.000
_cell.angle_alpha   90.00
_cell.angle_beta   90.00
_cell.angle_gamma   90.00
#
_symmetry.space_group_name_H-M   'P 1'
#
loop_
_entity.id
_entity.type
_entity.pdbx_description
1 polymer ?
#
loop_
_entity_poly.entity_id
_entity_poly.type
_entity_poly.pdbx_seq_one_letter_code
_entity_poly.pdbx_strand_id
1 'polypeptide(L)'
;MPPSSRRRPSPASSTPSRLRLALALLVIAGALAFVLTQRGGGDGDSSLPAAGRADGSARDPFAFDPGHVERFEQRAADASAHPLYTRSPGGAVATAARVAALRPLVDAAADGSAVDPATLEAIVVLESAGRPDAIAGNDLRGAVGLTQILAETATSLLGMEVDVAASTRLTRRIGRAANRGQTRTVARLVAQRRRVDERFDPRKALAGTVRYLTIARERLGRDDLAVVSYHMGIGNLETAIDAFGHDDGEPNPSYTELFFASTPTDHAVAWDVLAGLGDESSLYYWKVRAARDLMALSRDDPAALERRAELQTAKASSENLLHPPDAGEAFADGDALRAAYADGTLRRLPRNARQLGLRIDPQMGELAPRVEQPRALYRGLRPGALRLLVELAAGTRRISGVKAPLTITSTVRDQRYQEQLAAGNPEATHAFSVHTTGWSFDVLRRYADDRQARALQFMLDRLQVLGAIAWVREPAAIHVTVAGDAADLIAAGD
;
A
#
# COMPACT_ATOMS: atom_id res chain seq x y z
N MET A 1 70.54 35.11 11.09
CA MET A 1 69.09 34.84 11.41
C MET A 1 68.53 33.98 10.28
N PRO A 2 68.14 32.71 10.51
CA PRO A 2 67.58 31.83 9.49
C PRO A 2 66.06 31.99 9.38
N PRO A 3 65.42 31.67 8.23
CA PRO A 3 63.99 31.85 8.00
C PRO A 3 63.18 30.68 8.53
N SER A 4 62.01 31.02 9.01
CA SER A 4 60.99 30.16 9.60
C SER A 4 60.38 29.15 8.59
N SER A 5 60.39 27.88 8.94
CA SER A 5 59.74 26.78 8.23
C SER A 5 58.22 26.86 8.35
N ARG A 6 57.53 27.04 7.25
CA ARG A 6 56.08 26.84 7.15
C ARG A 6 55.77 25.31 7.10
N ARG A 7 55.10 24.79 8.10
CA ARG A 7 54.50 23.46 8.10
C ARG A 7 53.31 23.42 7.11
N ARG A 8 53.34 22.44 6.21
CA ARG A 8 52.18 22.07 5.37
C ARG A 8 51.18 21.28 6.24
N PRO A 9 49.88 21.49 6.08
CA PRO A 9 48.89 20.60 6.72
C PRO A 9 48.78 19.30 5.94
N SER A 10 48.72 18.18 6.66
CA SER A 10 48.46 16.84 6.17
C SER A 10 47.02 16.71 5.64
N PRO A 11 46.75 15.90 4.60
CA PRO A 11 45.40 15.67 4.11
C PRO A 11 44.59 14.84 5.10
N ALA A 12 43.41 15.31 5.43
CA ALA A 12 42.43 14.60 6.24
C ALA A 12 41.98 13.31 5.53
N SER A 13 42.09 12.17 6.23
CA SER A 13 41.61 10.87 5.79
C SER A 13 40.08 10.85 5.71
N SER A 14 39.55 10.75 4.51
CA SER A 14 38.14 10.55 4.24
C SER A 14 37.74 9.08 4.52
N THR A 15 37.16 8.81 5.69
CA THR A 15 36.54 7.54 6.01
C THR A 15 35.04 7.76 6.26
N PRO A 16 34.19 7.75 5.22
CA PRO A 16 32.75 7.60 5.48
C PRO A 16 32.05 6.45 4.76
N SER A 17 32.72 5.70 3.87
CA SER A 17 31.99 4.67 3.09
C SER A 17 31.84 3.32 3.78
N ARG A 18 32.74 2.94 4.69
CA ARG A 18 32.65 1.65 5.42
C ARG A 18 31.59 1.64 6.53
N LEU A 19 31.32 2.80 7.14
CA LEU A 19 30.34 2.91 8.22
C LEU A 19 28.89 2.87 7.67
N ARG A 20 28.64 3.39 6.48
CA ARG A 20 27.32 3.35 5.82
C ARG A 20 26.99 1.95 5.28
N LEU A 21 27.97 1.21 4.79
CA LEU A 21 27.79 -0.19 4.36
C LEU A 21 27.54 -1.12 5.55
N ALA A 22 28.21 -0.88 6.68
CA ALA A 22 27.99 -1.63 7.91
C ALA A 22 26.61 -1.34 8.52
N LEU A 23 26.08 -0.11 8.40
CA LEU A 23 24.74 0.22 8.87
C LEU A 23 23.63 -0.41 7.98
N ALA A 24 23.83 -0.45 6.65
CA ALA A 24 22.87 -1.10 5.75
C ALA A 24 22.84 -2.63 5.92
N LEU A 25 23.99 -3.27 6.14
CA LEU A 25 24.08 -4.70 6.45
C LEU A 25 23.55 -5.01 7.86
N LEU A 26 23.67 -4.09 8.83
CA LEU A 26 23.09 -4.24 10.16
C LEU A 26 21.55 -4.11 10.14
N VAL A 27 20.97 -3.31 9.25
CA VAL A 27 19.50 -3.19 9.09
C VAL A 27 18.94 -4.45 8.45
N ILE A 28 19.61 -5.03 7.45
CA ILE A 28 19.18 -6.28 6.80
C ILE A 28 19.42 -7.49 7.72
N ALA A 29 20.56 -7.55 8.41
CA ALA A 29 20.83 -8.57 9.41
C ALA A 29 19.97 -8.39 10.67
N GLY A 30 19.61 -7.15 11.02
CA GLY A 30 18.69 -6.83 12.12
C GLY A 30 17.26 -7.26 11.83
N ALA A 31 16.78 -7.12 10.59
CA ALA A 31 15.46 -7.60 10.18
C ALA A 31 15.40 -9.14 10.15
N LEU A 32 16.45 -9.81 9.66
CA LEU A 32 16.54 -11.29 9.70
C LEU A 32 16.76 -11.83 11.12
N ALA A 33 17.58 -11.15 11.94
CA ALA A 33 17.80 -11.52 13.35
C ALA A 33 16.57 -11.21 14.20
N PHE A 34 15.81 -10.16 13.91
CA PHE A 34 14.56 -9.85 14.59
C PHE A 34 13.49 -10.91 14.34
N VAL A 35 13.40 -11.46 13.11
CA VAL A 35 12.52 -12.60 12.80
C VAL A 35 13.00 -13.89 13.43
N LEU A 36 14.33 -14.10 13.58
CA LEU A 36 14.89 -15.31 14.18
C LEU A 36 15.00 -15.26 15.71
N THR A 37 15.10 -14.08 16.33
CA THR A 37 15.15 -13.92 17.80
C THR A 37 13.78 -13.83 18.45
N GLN A 38 12.72 -13.56 17.70
CA GLN A 38 11.33 -13.71 18.17
C GLN A 38 10.91 -15.18 18.34
N ARG A 39 11.73 -16.15 17.87
CA ARG A 39 11.51 -17.59 18.07
C ARG A 39 12.14 -18.18 19.36
N GLY A 40 12.76 -17.36 20.18
CA GLY A 40 13.45 -17.80 21.38
C GLY A 40 13.10 -16.99 22.63
N GLY A 41 12.09 -17.43 23.37
CA GLY A 41 11.96 -17.17 24.78
C GLY A 41 11.25 -15.88 25.20
N GLY A 42 10.03 -16.04 25.66
CA GLY A 42 9.28 -15.06 26.43
C GLY A 42 7.79 -15.18 26.16
N ASP A 43 7.06 -15.86 27.03
CA ASP A 43 5.60 -15.83 27.12
C ASP A 43 5.11 -14.38 27.34
N GLY A 44 5.07 -13.62 26.29
CA GLY A 44 4.40 -12.33 26.19
C GLY A 44 3.36 -12.49 25.10
N ASP A 45 2.13 -12.73 25.51
CA ASP A 45 0.92 -12.80 24.71
C ASP A 45 0.84 -11.59 23.74
N SER A 46 1.38 -11.73 22.53
CA SER A 46 1.35 -10.70 21.48
C SER A 46 0.11 -10.85 20.59
N SER A 47 -0.71 -11.88 20.81
CA SER A 47 -2.02 -12.02 20.21
C SER A 47 -2.98 -11.04 20.88
N LEU A 48 -3.77 -10.31 20.10
CA LEU A 48 -4.95 -9.62 20.64
C LEU A 48 -5.81 -10.69 21.30
N PRO A 49 -6.23 -10.52 22.57
CA PRO A 49 -7.10 -11.49 23.20
C PRO A 49 -8.34 -11.69 22.32
N ALA A 50 -8.67 -12.95 22.03
CA ALA A 50 -9.92 -13.27 21.36
C ALA A 50 -11.02 -12.47 22.05
N ALA A 51 -11.68 -11.59 21.32
CA ALA A 51 -12.80 -10.84 21.86
C ALA A 51 -13.82 -11.89 22.26
N GLY A 52 -14.03 -12.04 23.58
CA GLY A 52 -15.14 -12.85 24.05
C GLY A 52 -16.37 -12.38 23.29
N ARG A 53 -17.15 -13.34 22.75
CA ARG A 53 -18.39 -13.05 22.02
C ARG A 53 -19.15 -11.99 22.81
N ALA A 54 -19.02 -10.75 22.37
CA ALA A 54 -19.92 -9.69 22.80
C ALA A 54 -21.31 -10.16 22.35
N ASP A 55 -22.27 -10.10 23.26
CA ASP A 55 -23.67 -10.46 23.02
C ASP A 55 -24.09 -10.14 21.60
N GLY A 56 -24.54 -11.19 20.87
CA GLY A 56 -24.85 -11.17 19.47
C GLY A 56 -25.69 -9.97 19.07
N SER A 57 -25.12 -9.02 18.38
CA SER A 57 -25.96 -8.05 17.70
C SER A 57 -25.29 -7.30 16.54
N ALA A 58 -24.07 -7.10 16.39
CA ALA A 58 -23.60 -6.39 15.20
C ALA A 58 -22.61 -7.25 14.38
N ARG A 59 -23.10 -7.80 13.29
CA ARG A 59 -22.26 -8.38 12.23
C ARG A 59 -21.25 -7.30 11.82
N ASP A 60 -19.98 -7.70 11.63
CA ASP A 60 -18.99 -6.80 11.08
C ASP A 60 -19.36 -6.45 9.64
N PRO A 61 -19.68 -5.19 9.30
CA PRO A 61 -20.07 -4.84 7.93
C PRO A 61 -18.93 -4.97 6.93
N PHE A 62 -17.71 -5.13 7.41
CA PHE A 62 -16.49 -5.32 6.61
C PHE A 62 -15.99 -6.77 6.64
N ALA A 63 -16.74 -7.70 7.25
CA ALA A 63 -16.40 -9.11 7.22
C ALA A 63 -16.40 -9.63 5.78
N PHE A 64 -15.50 -10.57 5.49
CA PHE A 64 -15.48 -11.24 4.20
C PHE A 64 -16.83 -11.96 3.95
N ASP A 65 -17.37 -11.76 2.77
CA ASP A 65 -18.58 -12.43 2.30
C ASP A 65 -18.27 -13.22 1.03
N PRO A 66 -18.33 -14.57 1.09
CA PRO A 66 -18.09 -15.42 -0.08
C PRO A 66 -19.04 -15.15 -1.25
N GLY A 67 -20.24 -14.59 -0.98
CA GLY A 67 -21.20 -14.20 -2.02
C GLY A 67 -20.79 -12.95 -2.81
N HIS A 68 -19.78 -12.21 -2.36
CA HIS A 68 -19.36 -10.94 -2.93
C HIS A 68 -17.85 -10.83 -3.19
N VAL A 69 -17.17 -11.96 -3.45
CA VAL A 69 -15.71 -12.03 -3.67
C VAL A 69 -15.22 -11.00 -4.69
N GLU A 70 -15.89 -10.89 -5.84
CA GLU A 70 -15.50 -9.98 -6.92
C GLU A 70 -15.51 -8.51 -6.47
N ARG A 71 -16.43 -8.12 -5.59
CA ARG A 71 -16.50 -6.78 -5.00
C ARG A 71 -15.27 -6.48 -4.14
N PHE A 72 -14.85 -7.43 -3.30
CA PHE A 72 -13.62 -7.29 -2.49
C PHE A 72 -12.39 -7.15 -3.40
N GLU A 73 -12.29 -7.97 -4.42
CA GLU A 73 -11.18 -7.96 -5.37
C GLU A 73 -11.10 -6.66 -6.16
N GLN A 74 -12.21 -6.19 -6.71
CA GLN A 74 -12.25 -4.95 -7.49
C GLN A 74 -11.87 -3.74 -6.61
N ARG A 75 -12.46 -3.62 -5.42
CA ARG A 75 -12.15 -2.52 -4.51
C ARG A 75 -10.68 -2.54 -4.06
N ALA A 76 -10.14 -3.70 -3.74
CA ALA A 76 -8.74 -3.84 -3.35
C ALA A 76 -7.78 -3.53 -4.51
N ALA A 77 -8.15 -3.89 -5.74
CA ALA A 77 -7.37 -3.52 -6.93
C ALA A 77 -7.38 -2.00 -7.15
N ASP A 78 -8.55 -1.36 -7.10
CA ASP A 78 -8.69 0.08 -7.27
C ASP A 78 -7.91 0.86 -6.20
N ALA A 79 -8.00 0.45 -4.94
CA ALA A 79 -7.25 1.05 -3.83
C ALA A 79 -5.73 0.84 -3.96
N SER A 80 -5.29 -0.24 -4.60
CA SER A 80 -3.88 -0.56 -4.84
C SER A 80 -3.30 0.09 -6.09
N ALA A 81 -4.11 0.79 -6.90
CA ALA A 81 -3.68 1.33 -8.20
C ALA A 81 -2.78 2.57 -8.10
N HIS A 82 -2.94 3.41 -7.07
CA HIS A 82 -2.26 4.71 -6.96
C HIS A 82 -0.72 4.63 -7.15
N PRO A 83 0.03 3.69 -6.55
CA PRO A 83 1.46 3.57 -6.76
C PRO A 83 1.86 3.31 -8.22
N LEU A 84 1.01 2.66 -9.02
CA LEU A 84 1.27 2.42 -10.44
C LEU A 84 1.35 3.71 -11.25
N TYR A 85 0.61 4.73 -10.83
CA TYR A 85 0.61 6.04 -11.48
C TYR A 85 1.75 6.94 -10.97
N THR A 86 1.97 6.96 -9.66
CA THR A 86 2.90 7.90 -9.02
C THR A 86 4.35 7.44 -8.98
N ARG A 87 4.60 6.11 -8.99
CA ARG A 87 5.95 5.55 -8.87
C ARG A 87 6.50 4.97 -10.18
N SER A 88 5.69 4.91 -11.25
CA SER A 88 6.11 4.37 -12.54
C SER A 88 7.14 5.28 -13.23
N PRO A 89 8.31 4.77 -13.63
CA PRO A 89 9.35 5.56 -14.29
C PRO A 89 8.87 6.18 -15.62
N GLY A 90 8.83 7.50 -15.68
CA GLY A 90 8.30 8.27 -16.80
C GLY A 90 6.78 8.34 -16.85
N GLY A 91 6.10 7.92 -15.77
CA GLY A 91 4.65 7.90 -15.64
C GLY A 91 4.00 6.61 -16.12
N ALA A 92 2.72 6.43 -15.77
CA ALA A 92 1.94 5.23 -16.08
C ALA A 92 1.75 5.03 -17.60
N VAL A 93 1.47 6.09 -18.34
CA VAL A 93 1.27 6.05 -19.81
C VAL A 93 2.54 5.55 -20.52
N ALA A 94 3.70 6.11 -20.18
CA ALA A 94 4.97 5.67 -20.76
C ALA A 94 5.34 4.23 -20.34
N THR A 95 4.95 3.82 -19.15
CA THR A 95 5.13 2.44 -18.69
C THR A 95 4.24 1.48 -19.47
N ALA A 96 2.96 1.80 -19.63
CA ALA A 96 2.04 1.00 -20.44
C ALA A 96 2.54 0.85 -21.87
N ALA A 97 3.01 1.92 -22.50
CA ALA A 97 3.57 1.87 -23.85
C ALA A 97 4.82 0.95 -23.95
N ARG A 98 5.74 1.01 -22.95
CA ARG A 98 6.92 0.12 -22.92
C ARG A 98 6.53 -1.34 -22.74
N VAL A 99 5.56 -1.63 -21.90
CA VAL A 99 5.10 -2.98 -21.62
C VAL A 99 4.31 -3.53 -22.82
N ALA A 100 3.46 -2.72 -23.44
CA ALA A 100 2.74 -3.10 -24.66
C ALA A 100 3.70 -3.50 -25.81
N ALA A 101 4.85 -2.84 -25.94
CA ALA A 101 5.87 -3.23 -26.92
C ALA A 101 6.49 -4.61 -26.66
N LEU A 102 6.36 -5.14 -25.43
CA LEU A 102 6.83 -6.49 -25.06
C LEU A 102 5.74 -7.56 -25.22
N ARG A 103 4.51 -7.18 -25.57
CA ARG A 103 3.37 -8.10 -25.67
C ARG A 103 3.66 -9.34 -26.53
N PRO A 104 4.31 -9.26 -27.71
CA PRO A 104 4.65 -10.45 -28.49
C PRO A 104 5.59 -11.44 -27.75
N LEU A 105 6.45 -10.93 -26.86
CA LEU A 105 7.33 -11.79 -26.05
C LEU A 105 6.55 -12.42 -24.87
N VAL A 106 5.59 -11.68 -24.30
CA VAL A 106 4.70 -12.18 -23.26
C VAL A 106 3.83 -13.31 -23.80
N ASP A 107 3.18 -13.09 -24.95
CA ASP A 107 2.33 -14.09 -25.59
C ASP A 107 3.13 -15.35 -25.93
N ALA A 108 4.33 -15.20 -26.52
CA ALA A 108 5.20 -16.32 -26.86
C ALA A 108 5.72 -17.08 -25.63
N ALA A 109 5.89 -16.42 -24.48
CA ALA A 109 6.31 -17.07 -23.24
C ALA A 109 5.16 -17.82 -22.55
N ALA A 110 3.93 -17.33 -22.68
CA ALA A 110 2.73 -17.93 -22.12
C ALA A 110 2.15 -19.05 -23.01
N ASP A 111 2.53 -19.09 -24.28
CA ASP A 111 2.03 -20.08 -25.25
C ASP A 111 2.27 -21.51 -24.78
N GLY A 112 1.24 -22.34 -24.86
CA GLY A 112 1.28 -23.72 -24.37
C GLY A 112 1.32 -23.89 -22.85
N SER A 113 1.25 -22.81 -22.07
CA SER A 113 1.14 -22.83 -20.61
C SER A 113 -0.28 -22.51 -20.13
N ALA A 114 -0.55 -22.74 -18.84
CA ALA A 114 -1.80 -22.29 -18.20
C ALA A 114 -1.72 -20.86 -17.66
N VAL A 115 -0.61 -20.16 -17.83
CA VAL A 115 -0.41 -18.79 -17.33
C VAL A 115 -1.10 -17.80 -18.26
N ASP A 116 -2.00 -17.00 -17.70
CA ASP A 116 -2.67 -15.93 -18.44
C ASP A 116 -1.67 -14.85 -18.89
N PRO A 117 -1.56 -14.55 -20.20
CA PRO A 117 -0.65 -13.51 -20.71
C PRO A 117 -0.88 -12.13 -20.08
N ALA A 118 -2.13 -11.78 -19.71
CA ALA A 118 -2.43 -10.50 -19.07
C ALA A 118 -1.87 -10.44 -17.65
N THR A 119 -1.84 -11.56 -16.94
CA THR A 119 -1.19 -11.67 -15.62
C THR A 119 0.33 -11.53 -15.75
N LEU A 120 0.94 -12.19 -16.73
CA LEU A 120 2.39 -12.08 -16.97
C LEU A 120 2.77 -10.65 -17.37
N GLU A 121 1.96 -9.99 -18.20
CA GLU A 121 2.12 -8.57 -18.58
C GLU A 121 2.04 -7.65 -17.35
N ALA A 122 1.08 -7.87 -16.44
CA ALA A 122 0.91 -7.11 -15.21
C ALA A 122 2.11 -7.26 -14.25
N ILE A 123 2.68 -8.46 -14.14
CA ILE A 123 3.92 -8.69 -13.40
C ILE A 123 5.07 -7.85 -13.99
N VAL A 124 5.20 -7.78 -15.32
CA VAL A 124 6.21 -6.92 -15.96
C VAL A 124 6.00 -5.44 -15.64
N VAL A 125 4.75 -4.97 -15.57
CA VAL A 125 4.43 -3.59 -15.13
C VAL A 125 4.98 -3.34 -13.73
N LEU A 126 4.67 -4.22 -12.79
CA LEU A 126 5.03 -4.05 -11.38
C LEU A 126 6.52 -4.15 -11.13
N GLU A 127 7.16 -5.18 -11.69
CA GLU A 127 8.53 -5.52 -11.33
C GLU A 127 9.56 -4.57 -11.95
N SER A 128 9.35 -4.14 -13.18
CA SER A 128 10.35 -3.34 -13.88
C SER A 128 9.81 -2.13 -14.65
N ALA A 129 8.50 -1.95 -14.69
CA ALA A 129 7.87 -1.00 -15.60
C ALA A 129 8.28 -1.21 -17.07
N GLY A 130 8.46 -2.48 -17.48
CA GLY A 130 8.88 -2.86 -18.82
C GLY A 130 10.37 -2.64 -19.13
N ARG A 131 11.26 -2.56 -18.13
CA ARG A 131 12.70 -2.31 -18.31
C ARG A 131 13.54 -3.58 -18.12
N PRO A 132 14.05 -4.21 -19.19
CA PRO A 132 14.80 -5.45 -19.08
C PRO A 132 16.13 -5.36 -18.31
N ASP A 133 16.65 -4.15 -18.17
CA ASP A 133 17.92 -3.88 -17.48
C ASP A 133 17.72 -3.38 -16.04
N ALA A 134 16.51 -3.48 -15.49
CA ALA A 134 16.18 -3.03 -14.13
C ALA A 134 16.98 -3.83 -13.09
N ILE A 135 17.41 -3.15 -12.03
CA ILE A 135 18.16 -3.72 -10.92
C ILE A 135 17.59 -3.12 -9.64
N ALA A 136 17.09 -3.97 -8.73
CA ALA A 136 16.69 -3.54 -7.41
C ALA A 136 17.91 -3.46 -6.48
N GLY A 137 18.18 -2.28 -5.94
CA GLY A 137 19.32 -2.08 -5.05
C GLY A 137 20.69 -2.10 -5.74
N ASN A 138 21.73 -2.57 -5.05
CA ASN A 138 23.13 -2.52 -5.49
C ASN A 138 23.79 -3.90 -5.64
N ASP A 139 23.10 -4.99 -5.29
CA ASP A 139 23.60 -6.35 -5.37
C ASP A 139 22.83 -7.17 -6.40
N LEU A 140 23.53 -7.70 -7.39
CA LEU A 140 22.91 -8.55 -8.43
C LEU A 140 22.51 -9.96 -7.93
N ARG A 141 22.76 -10.30 -6.67
CA ARG A 141 22.11 -11.46 -6.04
C ARG A 141 20.62 -11.22 -5.82
N GLY A 142 20.25 -9.96 -5.61
CA GLY A 142 18.86 -9.52 -5.50
C GLY A 142 18.10 -9.59 -6.81
N ALA A 143 16.94 -8.96 -6.81
CA ALA A 143 16.01 -8.94 -7.93
C ALA A 143 16.55 -8.12 -9.11
N VAL A 144 16.57 -8.71 -10.31
CA VAL A 144 17.03 -8.04 -11.53
C VAL A 144 16.23 -8.48 -12.77
N GLY A 145 16.34 -7.66 -13.82
CA GLY A 145 15.76 -7.93 -15.13
C GLY A 145 14.29 -7.55 -15.25
N LEU A 146 13.66 -8.05 -16.28
CA LEU A 146 12.30 -7.67 -16.68
C LEU A 146 11.26 -8.04 -15.61
N THR A 147 11.42 -9.18 -14.98
CA THR A 147 10.50 -9.74 -13.99
C THR A 147 11.12 -9.85 -12.58
N GLN A 148 12.25 -9.19 -12.35
CA GLN A 148 12.90 -9.05 -11.04
C GLN A 148 13.16 -10.38 -10.31
N ILE A 149 13.72 -11.38 -11.01
CA ILE A 149 14.03 -12.69 -10.45
C ILE A 149 15.28 -12.60 -9.56
N LEU A 150 15.26 -13.23 -8.39
CA LEU A 150 16.41 -13.39 -7.51
C LEU A 150 17.42 -14.38 -8.12
N ALA A 151 18.73 -14.20 -7.88
CA ALA A 151 19.74 -15.12 -8.38
C ALA A 151 19.57 -16.54 -7.87
N GLU A 152 19.23 -16.71 -6.61
CA GLU A 152 18.98 -18.01 -5.98
C GLU A 152 17.76 -18.69 -6.61
N THR A 153 16.64 -18.00 -6.74
CA THR A 153 15.44 -18.53 -7.40
C THR A 153 15.73 -18.93 -8.86
N ALA A 154 16.48 -18.09 -9.58
CA ALA A 154 16.86 -18.36 -10.97
C ALA A 154 17.63 -19.68 -11.11
N THR A 155 18.62 -19.91 -10.25
CA THR A 155 19.51 -21.07 -10.35
C THR A 155 18.94 -22.33 -9.71
N SER A 156 18.37 -22.22 -8.49
CA SER A 156 17.92 -23.38 -7.72
C SER A 156 16.53 -23.89 -8.14
N LEU A 157 15.63 -23.01 -8.56
CA LEU A 157 14.25 -23.37 -8.88
C LEU A 157 13.96 -23.37 -10.37
N LEU A 158 14.52 -22.40 -11.11
CA LEU A 158 14.13 -22.15 -12.50
C LEU A 158 15.13 -22.71 -13.52
N GLY A 159 16.27 -23.25 -13.08
CA GLY A 159 17.30 -23.81 -13.96
C GLY A 159 17.90 -22.78 -14.92
N MET A 160 17.96 -21.52 -14.54
CA MET A 160 18.56 -20.44 -15.32
C MET A 160 20.06 -20.36 -15.06
N GLU A 161 20.83 -19.95 -16.08
CA GLU A 161 22.27 -19.69 -15.94
C GLU A 161 22.51 -18.27 -15.41
N VAL A 162 23.21 -18.16 -14.26
CA VAL A 162 23.50 -16.87 -13.61
C VAL A 162 24.92 -16.85 -13.04
N ASP A 163 25.83 -16.14 -13.73
CA ASP A 163 27.14 -15.78 -13.18
C ASP A 163 27.07 -14.35 -12.61
N VAL A 164 26.73 -14.24 -11.32
CA VAL A 164 26.61 -12.97 -10.61
C VAL A 164 27.91 -12.14 -10.69
N ALA A 165 29.08 -12.80 -10.63
CA ALA A 165 30.36 -12.12 -10.63
C ALA A 165 30.67 -11.50 -12.01
N ALA A 166 30.47 -12.26 -13.10
CA ALA A 166 30.62 -11.74 -14.46
C ALA A 166 29.58 -10.66 -14.77
N SER A 167 28.31 -10.88 -14.37
CA SER A 167 27.22 -9.92 -14.51
C SER A 167 27.55 -8.60 -13.81
N THR A 168 28.08 -8.64 -12.58
CA THR A 168 28.50 -7.46 -11.83
C THR A 168 29.63 -6.69 -12.53
N ARG A 169 30.64 -7.40 -13.03
CA ARG A 169 31.73 -6.77 -13.79
C ARG A 169 31.22 -6.08 -15.05
N LEU A 170 30.33 -6.74 -15.79
CA LEU A 170 29.71 -6.19 -16.99
C LEU A 170 28.83 -4.99 -16.69
N THR A 171 28.00 -5.03 -15.64
CA THR A 171 27.15 -3.91 -15.19
C THR A 171 27.99 -2.67 -14.89
N ARG A 172 29.12 -2.80 -14.18
CA ARG A 172 30.03 -1.68 -13.94
C ARG A 172 30.65 -1.12 -15.22
N ARG A 173 30.95 -1.98 -16.22
CA ARG A 173 31.47 -1.57 -17.53
C ARG A 173 30.40 -0.87 -18.35
N ILE A 174 29.16 -1.35 -18.32
CA ILE A 174 28.00 -0.72 -18.96
C ILE A 174 27.83 0.71 -18.42
N GLY A 175 27.80 0.88 -17.08
CA GLY A 175 27.68 2.21 -16.46
C GLY A 175 28.80 3.16 -16.90
N ARG A 176 30.07 2.71 -16.89
CA ARG A 176 31.19 3.53 -17.37
C ARG A 176 31.09 3.91 -18.86
N ALA A 177 30.64 3.00 -19.71
CA ALA A 177 30.46 3.27 -21.13
C ALA A 177 29.27 4.22 -21.38
N ALA A 178 28.18 4.06 -20.64
CA ALA A 178 27.03 4.95 -20.70
C ALA A 178 27.38 6.38 -20.28
N ASN A 179 28.12 6.56 -19.18
CA ASN A 179 28.59 7.88 -18.71
C ASN A 179 29.52 8.58 -19.71
N ARG A 180 30.12 7.83 -20.66
CA ARG A 180 30.97 8.35 -21.75
C ARG A 180 30.21 8.51 -23.06
N GLY A 181 28.89 8.27 -23.11
CA GLY A 181 28.09 8.32 -24.31
C GLY A 181 28.41 7.24 -25.36
N GLN A 182 29.08 6.14 -24.97
CA GLN A 182 29.59 5.09 -25.88
C GLN A 182 28.47 4.07 -26.20
N THR A 183 27.42 4.47 -26.92
CA THR A 183 26.21 3.68 -27.17
C THR A 183 26.45 2.31 -27.75
N ARG A 184 27.36 2.19 -28.78
CA ARG A 184 27.74 0.89 -29.39
C ARG A 184 28.41 -0.05 -28.37
N THR A 185 29.25 0.49 -27.48
CA THR A 185 29.93 -0.28 -26.45
C THR A 185 28.92 -0.74 -25.41
N VAL A 186 27.97 0.11 -25.01
CA VAL A 186 26.86 -0.25 -24.13
C VAL A 186 26.07 -1.42 -24.71
N ALA A 187 25.60 -1.32 -25.95
CA ALA A 187 24.81 -2.39 -26.58
C ALA A 187 25.55 -3.72 -26.59
N ARG A 188 26.86 -3.72 -26.93
CA ARG A 188 27.70 -4.95 -26.92
C ARG A 188 27.84 -5.53 -25.51
N LEU A 189 28.07 -4.69 -24.49
CA LEU A 189 28.23 -5.16 -23.11
C LEU A 189 26.90 -5.68 -22.54
N VAL A 190 25.77 -5.07 -22.88
CA VAL A 190 24.42 -5.56 -22.51
C VAL A 190 24.19 -6.95 -23.13
N ALA A 191 24.51 -7.13 -24.41
CA ALA A 191 24.40 -8.44 -25.04
C ALA A 191 25.34 -9.51 -24.41
N GLN A 192 26.53 -9.12 -23.95
CA GLN A 192 27.44 -10.01 -23.20
C GLN A 192 26.83 -10.36 -21.81
N ARG A 193 26.21 -9.38 -21.10
CA ARG A 193 25.60 -9.62 -19.82
C ARG A 193 24.44 -10.62 -19.91
N ARG A 194 23.58 -10.51 -20.93
CA ARG A 194 22.47 -11.44 -21.17
C ARG A 194 22.92 -12.89 -21.38
N ARG A 195 24.17 -13.11 -21.84
CA ARG A 195 24.73 -14.46 -22.03
C ARG A 195 25.23 -15.10 -20.72
N VAL A 196 25.63 -14.29 -19.74
CA VAL A 196 26.17 -14.78 -18.47
C VAL A 196 25.16 -14.65 -17.30
N ASP A 197 24.05 -13.96 -17.55
CA ASP A 197 22.98 -13.77 -16.58
C ASP A 197 21.65 -13.68 -17.33
N GLU A 198 20.97 -14.82 -17.41
CA GLU A 198 19.74 -15.00 -18.17
C GLU A 198 18.57 -14.17 -17.68
N ARG A 199 18.62 -13.67 -16.43
CA ARG A 199 17.60 -12.78 -15.88
C ARG A 199 17.51 -11.44 -16.61
N PHE A 200 18.57 -11.02 -17.28
CA PHE A 200 18.61 -9.83 -18.13
C PHE A 200 18.16 -10.08 -19.58
N ASP A 201 17.94 -11.34 -19.99
CA ASP A 201 17.34 -11.67 -21.27
C ASP A 201 15.81 -11.69 -21.13
N PRO A 202 15.06 -10.82 -21.84
CA PRO A 202 13.61 -10.73 -21.68
C PRO A 202 12.88 -12.05 -21.95
N ARG A 203 13.29 -12.81 -22.97
CA ARG A 203 12.65 -14.09 -23.31
C ARG A 203 12.86 -15.12 -22.20
N LYS A 204 14.10 -15.24 -21.71
CA LYS A 204 14.45 -16.19 -20.67
C LYS A 204 13.84 -15.78 -19.31
N ALA A 205 13.81 -14.49 -19.00
CA ALA A 205 13.15 -13.98 -17.80
C ALA A 205 11.64 -14.30 -17.81
N LEU A 206 10.94 -14.02 -18.91
CA LEU A 206 9.51 -14.36 -19.05
C LEU A 206 9.27 -15.87 -18.95
N ALA A 207 10.06 -16.69 -19.65
CA ALA A 207 9.96 -18.15 -19.56
C ALA A 207 10.24 -18.66 -18.12
N GLY A 208 11.19 -18.05 -17.42
CA GLY A 208 11.45 -18.31 -16.00
C GLY A 208 10.26 -17.97 -15.12
N THR A 209 9.60 -16.82 -15.35
CA THR A 209 8.40 -16.41 -14.63
C THR A 209 7.23 -17.35 -14.86
N VAL A 210 6.99 -17.77 -16.11
CA VAL A 210 5.96 -18.77 -16.43
C VAL A 210 6.24 -20.09 -15.69
N ARG A 211 7.50 -20.54 -15.69
CA ARG A 211 7.90 -21.75 -14.94
C ARG A 211 7.66 -21.61 -13.45
N TYR A 212 7.99 -20.45 -12.86
CA TYR A 212 7.71 -20.17 -11.46
C TYR A 212 6.21 -20.29 -11.14
N LEU A 213 5.37 -19.60 -11.92
CA LEU A 213 3.92 -19.60 -11.73
C LEU A 213 3.31 -20.99 -11.90
N THR A 214 3.85 -21.80 -12.84
CA THR A 214 3.44 -23.20 -13.03
C THR A 214 3.77 -24.05 -11.81
N ILE A 215 5.01 -23.98 -11.30
CA ILE A 215 5.44 -24.70 -10.09
C ILE A 215 4.60 -24.26 -8.88
N ALA A 216 4.38 -22.95 -8.74
CA ALA A 216 3.58 -22.42 -7.64
C ALA A 216 2.13 -22.88 -7.71
N ARG A 217 1.53 -22.88 -8.91
CA ARG A 217 0.16 -23.38 -9.13
C ARG A 217 0.03 -24.86 -8.82
N GLU A 218 0.98 -25.68 -9.28
CA GLU A 218 1.00 -27.13 -8.98
C GLU A 218 1.07 -27.39 -7.47
N ARG A 219 1.83 -26.56 -6.75
CA ARG A 219 2.05 -26.71 -5.32
C ARG A 219 0.91 -26.14 -4.46
N LEU A 220 0.35 -25.00 -4.87
CA LEU A 220 -0.68 -24.28 -4.11
C LEU A 220 -2.11 -24.57 -4.61
N GLY A 221 -2.27 -25.25 -5.74
CA GLY A 221 -3.55 -25.67 -6.30
C GLY A 221 -4.38 -24.56 -6.96
N ARG A 222 -3.92 -23.27 -6.96
CA ARG A 222 -4.71 -22.14 -7.43
C ARG A 222 -3.84 -21.08 -8.11
N ASP A 223 -4.40 -20.40 -9.11
CA ASP A 223 -3.72 -19.34 -9.87
C ASP A 223 -3.51 -18.06 -9.04
N ASP A 224 -4.50 -17.65 -8.26
CA ASP A 224 -4.43 -16.47 -7.39
C ASP A 224 -3.31 -16.62 -6.34
N LEU A 225 -3.19 -17.79 -5.73
CA LEU A 225 -2.12 -18.11 -4.78
C LEU A 225 -0.75 -18.14 -5.48
N ALA A 226 -0.67 -18.69 -6.70
CA ALA A 226 0.57 -18.69 -7.47
C ALA A 226 1.04 -17.26 -7.78
N VAL A 227 0.14 -16.36 -8.13
CA VAL A 227 0.45 -14.94 -8.37
C VAL A 227 0.97 -14.27 -7.10
N VAL A 228 0.31 -14.45 -5.96
CA VAL A 228 0.76 -13.87 -4.67
C VAL A 228 2.14 -14.38 -4.27
N SER A 229 2.37 -15.68 -4.45
CA SER A 229 3.63 -16.30 -4.08
C SER A 229 4.84 -15.72 -4.82
N TYR A 230 4.63 -15.07 -5.96
CA TYR A 230 5.71 -14.46 -6.75
C TYR A 230 6.50 -13.41 -5.96
N HIS A 231 5.82 -12.63 -5.14
CA HIS A 231 6.44 -11.63 -4.27
C HIS A 231 6.63 -12.14 -2.83
N MET A 232 5.63 -12.83 -2.29
CA MET A 232 5.63 -13.34 -0.92
C MET A 232 6.57 -14.55 -0.73
N GLY A 233 6.77 -15.34 -1.79
CA GLY A 233 7.41 -16.65 -1.74
C GLY A 233 6.42 -17.77 -1.40
N ILE A 234 6.59 -18.94 -2.04
CA ILE A 234 5.70 -20.11 -1.86
C ILE A 234 5.66 -20.54 -0.39
N GLY A 235 6.81 -20.66 0.29
CA GLY A 235 6.86 -21.15 1.67
C GLY A 235 6.17 -20.22 2.69
N ASN A 236 6.26 -18.89 2.51
CA ASN A 236 5.55 -17.96 3.39
C ASN A 236 4.03 -18.07 3.18
N LEU A 237 3.61 -18.25 1.93
CA LEU A 237 2.19 -18.39 1.62
C LEU A 237 1.63 -19.72 2.14
N GLU A 238 2.37 -20.84 2.02
CA GLU A 238 2.00 -22.10 2.63
C GLU A 238 1.82 -21.96 4.15
N THR A 239 2.75 -21.26 4.81
CA THR A 239 2.63 -20.99 6.26
C THR A 239 1.36 -20.23 6.59
N ALA A 240 0.95 -19.26 5.75
CA ALA A 240 -0.30 -18.51 5.95
C ALA A 240 -1.54 -19.39 5.73
N ILE A 241 -1.52 -20.25 4.71
CA ILE A 241 -2.60 -21.21 4.40
C ILE A 241 -2.76 -22.24 5.52
N ASP A 242 -1.66 -22.83 5.98
CA ASP A 242 -1.66 -23.80 7.09
C ASP A 242 -2.20 -23.15 8.38
N ALA A 243 -1.82 -21.88 8.63
CA ALA A 243 -2.30 -21.13 9.78
C ALA A 243 -3.76 -20.70 9.68
N PHE A 244 -4.27 -20.54 8.47
CA PHE A 244 -5.70 -20.25 8.22
C PHE A 244 -6.57 -21.44 8.62
N GLY A 245 -6.09 -22.66 8.35
CA GLY A 245 -6.77 -23.91 8.62
C GLY A 245 -7.87 -24.19 7.61
N HIS A 246 -7.84 -25.36 7.06
CA HIS A 246 -8.92 -25.94 6.23
C HIS A 246 -8.94 -27.44 6.49
N ASP A 247 -10.05 -28.09 6.19
CA ASP A 247 -10.21 -29.53 6.43
C ASP A 247 -9.35 -30.36 5.46
N ASP A 248 -8.81 -31.47 5.94
CA ASP A 248 -8.00 -32.38 5.14
C ASP A 248 -8.75 -32.83 3.87
N GLY A 249 -8.17 -32.51 2.70
CA GLY A 249 -8.73 -32.88 1.39
C GLY A 249 -9.59 -31.79 0.75
N GLU A 250 -9.83 -30.67 1.40
CA GLU A 250 -10.44 -29.50 0.77
C GLU A 250 -9.40 -28.70 -0.04
N PRO A 251 -9.82 -28.01 -1.10
CA PRO A 251 -8.93 -27.12 -1.84
C PRO A 251 -8.52 -25.92 -0.97
N ASN A 252 -7.31 -25.43 -1.17
CA ASN A 252 -6.85 -24.22 -0.50
C ASN A 252 -7.82 -23.05 -0.68
N PRO A 253 -7.99 -22.17 0.33
CA PRO A 253 -8.83 -20.99 0.23
C PRO A 253 -8.35 -20.09 -0.92
N SER A 254 -9.23 -19.29 -1.49
CA SER A 254 -8.81 -18.23 -2.40
C SER A 254 -7.94 -17.21 -1.65
N TYR A 255 -7.06 -16.51 -2.38
CA TYR A 255 -6.28 -15.46 -1.72
C TYR A 255 -7.16 -14.35 -1.15
N THR A 256 -8.27 -14.06 -1.80
CA THR A 256 -9.26 -13.09 -1.32
C THR A 256 -9.86 -13.51 0.02
N GLU A 257 -10.23 -14.78 0.13
CA GLU A 257 -10.72 -15.36 1.37
C GLU A 257 -9.63 -15.36 2.46
N LEU A 258 -8.45 -15.94 2.16
CA LEU A 258 -7.31 -15.96 3.08
C LEU A 258 -7.00 -14.56 3.63
N PHE A 259 -6.97 -13.55 2.77
CA PHE A 259 -6.63 -12.18 3.16
C PHE A 259 -7.74 -11.50 3.95
N PHE A 260 -8.98 -11.55 3.45
CA PHE A 260 -10.09 -10.80 4.05
C PHE A 260 -10.76 -11.50 5.22
N ALA A 261 -10.76 -12.84 5.30
CA ALA A 261 -11.26 -13.55 6.47
C ALA A 261 -10.24 -13.58 7.62
N SER A 262 -8.93 -13.42 7.32
CA SER A 262 -7.91 -13.31 8.38
C SER A 262 -7.95 -11.94 9.05
N THR A 263 -8.26 -11.94 10.33
CA THR A 263 -8.38 -10.75 11.18
C THR A 263 -7.72 -11.00 12.54
N PRO A 264 -7.48 -9.97 13.35
CA PRO A 264 -6.96 -10.17 14.72
C PRO A 264 -7.84 -11.02 15.63
N THR A 265 -9.11 -11.25 15.27
CA THR A 265 -10.10 -12.01 16.07
C THR A 265 -10.63 -13.25 15.40
N ASP A 266 -10.31 -13.44 14.12
CA ASP A 266 -10.71 -14.61 13.33
C ASP A 266 -9.55 -14.99 12.43
N HIS A 267 -9.18 -16.28 12.37
CA HIS A 267 -7.94 -16.76 11.75
C HIS A 267 -6.72 -15.93 12.15
N ALA A 268 -6.61 -15.58 13.45
CA ALA A 268 -5.64 -14.62 13.97
C ALA A 268 -4.18 -14.99 13.67
N VAL A 269 -3.85 -16.31 13.63
CA VAL A 269 -2.50 -16.78 13.32
C VAL A 269 -2.16 -16.53 11.84
N ALA A 270 -3.10 -16.74 10.93
CA ALA A 270 -2.91 -16.43 9.51
C ALA A 270 -2.76 -14.92 9.30
N TRP A 271 -3.57 -14.10 10.01
CA TRP A 271 -3.43 -12.66 10.00
C TRP A 271 -2.04 -12.22 10.49
N ASP A 272 -1.54 -12.79 11.58
CA ASP A 272 -0.21 -12.47 12.12
C ASP A 272 0.90 -12.82 11.11
N VAL A 273 0.78 -13.93 10.38
CA VAL A 273 1.72 -14.31 9.31
C VAL A 273 1.69 -13.27 8.19
N LEU A 274 0.51 -12.92 7.68
CA LEU A 274 0.36 -11.95 6.58
C LEU A 274 0.84 -10.54 6.98
N ALA A 275 0.50 -10.08 8.19
CA ALA A 275 0.92 -8.79 8.72
C ALA A 275 2.42 -8.77 9.08
N GLY A 276 2.97 -9.90 9.51
CA GLY A 276 4.37 -10.06 9.91
C GLY A 276 5.38 -10.01 8.77
N LEU A 277 4.94 -10.04 7.50
CA LEU A 277 5.83 -9.92 6.34
C LEU A 277 6.55 -8.55 6.29
N GLY A 278 5.94 -7.52 6.90
CA GLY A 278 6.56 -6.20 7.10
C GLY A 278 6.75 -5.38 5.82
N ASP A 279 6.27 -5.88 4.70
CA ASP A 279 6.29 -5.23 3.40
C ASP A 279 4.91 -5.29 2.73
N GLU A 280 4.84 -4.86 1.48
CA GLU A 280 3.58 -4.86 0.72
C GLU A 280 3.28 -6.21 0.02
N SER A 281 3.92 -7.32 0.43
CA SER A 281 3.74 -8.65 -0.19
C SER A 281 2.30 -9.13 -0.13
N SER A 282 1.61 -8.88 0.98
CA SER A 282 0.18 -9.23 1.14
C SER A 282 -0.75 -8.44 0.21
N LEU A 283 -0.30 -7.33 -0.37
CA LEU A 283 -1.06 -6.52 -1.32
C LEU A 283 -0.69 -6.82 -2.78
N TYR A 284 0.24 -7.73 -3.03
CA TYR A 284 0.77 -7.97 -4.37
C TYR A 284 -0.30 -8.41 -5.38
N TYR A 285 -1.21 -9.28 -4.96
CA TYR A 285 -2.30 -9.75 -5.81
C TYR A 285 -3.19 -8.59 -6.32
N TRP A 286 -3.56 -7.68 -5.42
CA TRP A 286 -4.36 -6.50 -5.76
C TRP A 286 -3.62 -5.57 -6.72
N LYS A 287 -2.31 -5.41 -6.54
CA LYS A 287 -1.46 -4.63 -7.46
C LYS A 287 -1.37 -5.27 -8.83
N VAL A 288 -1.29 -6.61 -8.92
CA VAL A 288 -1.31 -7.32 -10.20
C VAL A 288 -2.65 -7.09 -10.90
N ARG A 289 -3.77 -7.17 -10.20
CA ARG A 289 -5.09 -6.86 -10.76
C ARG A 289 -5.17 -5.41 -11.24
N ALA A 290 -4.76 -4.46 -10.44
CA ALA A 290 -4.70 -3.04 -10.82
C ALA A 290 -3.81 -2.79 -12.05
N ALA A 291 -2.69 -3.51 -12.18
CA ALA A 291 -1.83 -3.42 -13.34
C ALA A 291 -2.47 -4.04 -14.62
N ARG A 292 -3.25 -5.11 -14.47
CA ARG A 292 -4.07 -5.66 -15.57
C ARG A 292 -5.09 -4.62 -16.06
N ASP A 293 -5.80 -3.97 -15.13
CA ASP A 293 -6.80 -2.94 -15.44
C ASP A 293 -6.14 -1.73 -16.12
N LEU A 294 -4.95 -1.31 -15.65
CA LEU A 294 -4.17 -0.26 -16.28
C LEU A 294 -3.78 -0.62 -17.73
N MET A 295 -3.32 -1.85 -17.97
CA MET A 295 -2.95 -2.31 -19.30
C MET A 295 -4.17 -2.50 -20.21
N ALA A 296 -5.31 -2.95 -19.69
CA ALA A 296 -6.58 -3.01 -20.40
C ALA A 296 -7.02 -1.59 -20.80
N LEU A 297 -7.05 -0.66 -19.85
CA LEU A 297 -7.40 0.75 -20.11
C LEU A 297 -6.49 1.39 -21.16
N SER A 298 -5.18 1.07 -21.12
CA SER A 298 -4.22 1.55 -22.14
C SER A 298 -4.53 1.08 -23.56
N ARG A 299 -5.14 -0.10 -23.70
CA ARG A 299 -5.53 -0.67 -25.00
C ARG A 299 -6.90 -0.15 -25.47
N ASP A 300 -7.85 -0.12 -24.54
CA ASP A 300 -9.27 0.10 -24.86
C ASP A 300 -9.61 1.59 -24.90
N ASP A 301 -9.06 2.42 -24.03
CA ASP A 301 -9.23 3.89 -23.99
C ASP A 301 -7.95 4.59 -23.48
N PRO A 302 -6.94 4.80 -24.35
CA PRO A 302 -5.71 5.50 -24.00
C PRO A 302 -5.93 6.89 -23.42
N ALA A 303 -6.97 7.61 -23.90
CA ALA A 303 -7.28 8.95 -23.41
C ALA A 303 -7.83 8.91 -21.97
N ALA A 304 -8.59 7.88 -21.60
CA ALA A 304 -9.01 7.67 -20.21
C ALA A 304 -7.81 7.34 -19.33
N LEU A 305 -6.82 6.58 -19.80
CA LEU A 305 -5.58 6.33 -19.07
C LEU A 305 -4.82 7.65 -18.80
N GLU A 306 -4.70 8.53 -19.79
CA GLU A 306 -4.05 9.84 -19.63
C GLU A 306 -4.79 10.70 -18.59
N ARG A 307 -6.11 10.82 -18.70
CA ARG A 307 -6.93 11.54 -17.71
C ARG A 307 -6.76 10.97 -16.29
N ARG A 308 -6.78 9.63 -16.17
CA ARG A 308 -6.59 8.95 -14.86
C ARG A 308 -5.17 9.19 -14.33
N ALA A 309 -4.15 9.17 -15.19
CA ALA A 309 -2.77 9.45 -14.79
C ALA A 309 -2.60 10.91 -14.32
N GLU A 310 -3.21 11.89 -14.98
CA GLU A 310 -3.21 13.28 -14.55
C GLU A 310 -3.88 13.42 -13.18
N LEU A 311 -5.05 12.82 -12.98
CA LEU A 311 -5.78 12.86 -11.72
C LEU A 311 -4.94 12.25 -10.57
N GLN A 312 -4.37 11.07 -10.80
CA GLN A 312 -3.56 10.32 -9.81
C GLN A 312 -2.26 11.04 -9.43
N THR A 313 -1.72 11.89 -10.31
CA THR A 313 -0.44 12.58 -10.09
C THR A 313 -0.59 14.07 -9.74
N ALA A 314 -1.77 14.64 -9.90
CA ALA A 314 -2.02 16.09 -9.77
C ALA A 314 -1.61 16.68 -8.42
N LYS A 315 -1.72 15.93 -7.31
CA LYS A 315 -1.35 16.39 -5.97
C LYS A 315 -0.71 15.33 -5.06
N ALA A 316 -0.38 14.15 -5.55
CA ALA A 316 0.22 13.05 -4.79
C ALA A 316 -0.55 12.64 -3.50
N SER A 317 -1.80 13.03 -3.35
CA SER A 317 -2.64 12.74 -2.20
C SER A 317 -3.79 11.81 -2.60
N SER A 318 -3.88 10.66 -1.93
CA SER A 318 -4.97 9.70 -2.13
C SER A 318 -6.34 10.28 -1.74
N GLU A 319 -6.39 11.26 -0.84
CA GLU A 319 -7.63 11.93 -0.45
C GLU A 319 -8.23 12.78 -1.58
N ASN A 320 -7.37 13.42 -2.40
CA ASN A 320 -7.82 14.20 -3.57
C ASN A 320 -8.35 13.30 -4.70
N LEU A 321 -8.09 12.00 -4.68
CA LEU A 321 -8.71 11.04 -5.59
C LEU A 321 -10.15 10.74 -5.17
N LEU A 322 -10.39 10.68 -3.86
CA LEU A 322 -11.71 10.44 -3.30
C LEU A 322 -12.61 11.68 -3.44
N HIS A 323 -12.04 12.89 -3.24
CA HIS A 323 -12.74 14.17 -3.32
C HIS A 323 -11.88 15.20 -4.05
N PRO A 324 -11.97 15.27 -5.40
CA PRO A 324 -11.22 16.24 -6.17
C PRO A 324 -11.59 17.69 -5.80
N PRO A 325 -10.62 18.61 -5.73
CA PRO A 325 -10.87 20.01 -5.37
C PRO A 325 -11.87 20.74 -6.26
N ASP A 326 -12.00 20.31 -7.51
CA ASP A 326 -12.88 20.86 -8.54
C ASP A 326 -14.28 20.21 -8.57
N ALA A 327 -14.53 19.21 -7.69
CA ALA A 327 -15.86 18.61 -7.58
C ALA A 327 -16.95 19.52 -7.01
N GLY A 328 -16.58 20.72 -6.51
CA GLY A 328 -17.55 21.71 -5.99
C GLY A 328 -18.20 21.31 -4.65
N GLU A 329 -17.61 20.37 -3.92
CA GLU A 329 -18.18 19.85 -2.67
C GLU A 329 -17.87 20.71 -1.44
N ALA A 330 -16.95 21.67 -1.54
CA ALA A 330 -16.48 22.47 -0.42
C ALA A 330 -17.51 23.52 0.02
N PHE A 331 -17.74 23.60 1.34
CA PHE A 331 -18.58 24.62 1.96
C PHE A 331 -17.82 25.95 2.05
N ALA A 332 -18.34 27.00 1.45
CA ALA A 332 -17.67 28.31 1.38
C ALA A 332 -17.61 29.02 2.74
N ASP A 333 -18.70 28.95 3.50
CA ASP A 333 -18.88 29.68 4.77
C ASP A 333 -19.90 29.02 5.70
N GLY A 334 -20.16 29.67 6.84
CA GLY A 334 -21.12 29.17 7.84
C GLY A 334 -22.56 29.13 7.34
N ASP A 335 -22.96 29.91 6.35
CA ASP A 335 -24.30 29.83 5.77
C ASP A 335 -24.47 28.59 4.93
N ALA A 336 -23.45 28.23 4.15
CA ALA A 336 -23.39 26.96 3.41
C ALA A 336 -23.47 25.76 4.35
N LEU A 337 -22.77 25.79 5.50
CA LEU A 337 -22.89 24.74 6.50
C LEU A 337 -24.30 24.66 7.10
N ARG A 338 -24.95 25.81 7.40
CA ARG A 338 -26.33 25.83 7.91
C ARG A 338 -27.31 25.21 6.92
N ALA A 339 -27.19 25.58 5.65
CA ALA A 339 -27.99 25.02 4.56
C ALA A 339 -27.80 23.50 4.47
N ALA A 340 -26.55 23.02 4.51
CA ALA A 340 -26.21 21.61 4.44
C ALA A 340 -26.75 20.80 5.66
N TYR A 341 -26.86 21.41 6.85
CA TYR A 341 -27.56 20.77 7.97
C TYR A 341 -29.08 20.78 7.79
N ALA A 342 -29.63 21.79 7.16
CA ALA A 342 -31.07 21.90 6.95
C ALA A 342 -31.59 20.92 5.90
N ASP A 343 -30.84 20.69 4.81
CA ASP A 343 -31.19 19.75 3.74
C ASP A 343 -30.74 18.31 4.02
N GLY A 344 -29.95 18.08 5.08
CA GLY A 344 -29.48 16.77 5.47
C GLY A 344 -28.19 16.29 4.81
N THR A 345 -27.54 17.10 3.99
CA THR A 345 -26.20 16.86 3.43
C THR A 345 -25.18 16.67 4.55
N LEU A 346 -25.33 17.40 5.66
CA LEU A 346 -24.57 17.20 6.91
C LEU A 346 -25.44 16.66 8.04
N ARG A 347 -24.87 15.82 8.86
CA ARG A 347 -25.44 15.33 10.12
C ARG A 347 -24.54 15.72 11.28
N ARG A 348 -25.14 16.15 12.38
CA ARG A 348 -24.39 16.45 13.60
C ARG A 348 -23.84 15.18 14.23
N LEU A 349 -22.69 15.27 14.88
CA LEU A 349 -22.18 14.19 15.71
C LEU A 349 -23.22 13.81 16.78
N PRO A 350 -23.40 12.50 17.06
CA PRO A 350 -24.46 12.00 17.92
C PRO A 350 -24.27 12.46 19.38
N ARG A 351 -25.35 12.81 20.07
CA ARG A 351 -25.32 13.19 21.49
C ARG A 351 -24.86 12.05 22.40
N ASN A 352 -25.15 10.82 22.00
CA ASN A 352 -24.73 9.58 22.68
C ASN A 352 -23.36 9.04 22.17
N ALA A 353 -22.49 9.90 21.63
CA ALA A 353 -21.20 9.54 21.06
C ALA A 353 -20.38 8.58 21.94
N ARG A 354 -20.38 8.76 23.28
CA ARG A 354 -19.67 7.88 24.22
C ARG A 354 -20.18 6.44 24.20
N GLN A 355 -21.48 6.23 24.05
CA GLN A 355 -22.07 4.89 23.93
C GLN A 355 -21.63 4.22 22.61
N LEU A 356 -21.40 5.01 21.55
CA LEU A 356 -20.88 4.59 20.26
C LEU A 356 -19.34 4.46 20.21
N GLY A 357 -18.66 4.60 21.36
CA GLY A 357 -17.20 4.50 21.42
C GLY A 357 -16.44 5.74 20.98
N LEU A 358 -17.09 6.89 20.94
CA LEU A 358 -16.52 8.17 20.51
C LEU A 358 -16.52 9.20 21.64
N ARG A 359 -15.49 10.04 21.71
CA ARG A 359 -15.42 11.23 22.55
C ARG A 359 -15.16 12.44 21.65
N ILE A 360 -16.05 13.42 21.70
CA ILE A 360 -15.87 14.68 20.99
C ILE A 360 -14.91 15.55 21.82
N ASP A 361 -13.84 16.03 21.19
CA ASP A 361 -12.90 16.93 21.86
C ASP A 361 -13.63 18.25 22.22
N PRO A 362 -13.53 18.73 23.48
CA PRO A 362 -14.14 20.00 23.89
C PRO A 362 -13.66 21.20 23.07
N GLN A 363 -12.43 21.15 22.54
CA GLN A 363 -11.83 22.22 21.73
C GLN A 363 -12.28 22.20 20.26
N MET A 364 -12.94 21.13 19.81
CA MET A 364 -13.43 21.05 18.42
C MET A 364 -14.27 22.31 18.07
N GLY A 365 -13.89 22.98 16.99
CA GLY A 365 -14.50 24.24 16.57
C GLY A 365 -14.00 25.47 17.37
N GLU A 366 -12.82 25.42 17.98
CA GLU A 366 -12.28 26.51 18.81
C GLU A 366 -12.10 27.84 18.05
N LEU A 367 -11.84 27.79 16.75
CA LEU A 367 -11.71 28.99 15.91
C LEU A 367 -13.05 29.56 15.42
N ALA A 368 -14.17 28.88 15.66
CA ALA A 368 -15.50 29.30 15.21
C ALA A 368 -15.85 30.75 15.61
N PRO A 369 -15.52 31.24 16.84
CA PRO A 369 -15.75 32.63 17.18
C PRO A 369 -14.99 33.65 16.33
N ARG A 370 -13.84 33.26 15.75
CA ARG A 370 -13.07 34.17 14.87
C ARG A 370 -13.71 34.39 13.52
N VAL A 371 -14.60 33.47 13.11
CA VAL A 371 -15.41 33.58 11.89
C VAL A 371 -16.88 33.83 12.22
N GLU A 372 -17.15 34.33 13.44
CA GLU A 372 -18.50 34.75 13.93
C GLU A 372 -19.53 33.60 13.89
N GLN A 373 -19.08 32.36 14.15
CA GLN A 373 -19.92 31.18 14.10
C GLN A 373 -19.93 30.43 15.45
N PRO A 374 -21.02 29.67 15.76
CA PRO A 374 -21.05 28.80 16.92
C PRO A 374 -20.21 27.54 16.70
N ARG A 375 -19.45 27.09 17.72
CA ARG A 375 -18.65 25.87 17.66
C ARG A 375 -19.42 24.64 17.21
N ALA A 376 -20.70 24.55 17.54
CA ALA A 376 -21.56 23.42 17.18
C ALA A 376 -21.75 23.27 15.65
N LEU A 377 -21.50 24.32 14.88
CA LEU A 377 -21.58 24.27 13.41
C LEU A 377 -20.50 23.37 12.81
N TYR A 378 -19.35 23.27 13.48
CA TYR A 378 -18.18 22.49 13.05
C TYR A 378 -18.11 21.09 13.66
N ARG A 379 -19.24 20.55 14.13
CA ARG A 379 -19.38 19.24 14.77
C ARG A 379 -20.32 18.34 14.00
N GLY A 380 -19.98 18.06 12.74
CA GLY A 380 -20.78 17.23 11.87
C GLY A 380 -19.98 16.66 10.71
N LEU A 381 -20.60 15.72 10.02
CA LEU A 381 -20.07 15.02 8.86
C LEU A 381 -21.20 14.73 7.87
N ARG A 382 -20.85 14.41 6.63
CA ARG A 382 -21.79 13.78 5.71
C ARG A 382 -22.27 12.43 6.26
N PRO A 383 -23.49 11.97 5.95
CA PRO A 383 -24.06 10.75 6.53
C PRO A 383 -23.16 9.52 6.38
N GLY A 384 -22.57 9.30 5.20
CA GLY A 384 -21.65 8.18 4.94
C GLY A 384 -20.37 8.24 5.79
N ALA A 385 -19.77 9.43 5.92
CA ALA A 385 -18.58 9.63 6.74
C ALA A 385 -18.89 9.45 8.24
N LEU A 386 -20.06 9.90 8.70
CA LEU A 386 -20.50 9.71 10.08
C LEU A 386 -20.74 8.23 10.40
N ARG A 387 -21.39 7.49 9.49
CA ARG A 387 -21.63 6.05 9.66
C ARG A 387 -20.31 5.31 9.73
N LEU A 388 -19.37 5.56 8.81
CA LEU A 388 -18.05 4.94 8.83
C LEU A 388 -17.25 5.27 10.10
N LEU A 389 -17.30 6.50 10.58
CA LEU A 389 -16.67 6.88 11.87
C LEU A 389 -17.21 6.04 13.03
N VAL A 390 -18.53 5.81 13.10
CA VAL A 390 -19.16 4.97 14.13
C VAL A 390 -18.69 3.52 14.00
N GLU A 391 -18.66 2.96 12.78
CA GLU A 391 -18.20 1.59 12.53
C GLU A 391 -16.70 1.43 12.84
N LEU A 392 -15.87 2.43 12.53
CA LEU A 392 -14.44 2.44 12.89
C LEU A 392 -14.27 2.33 14.41
N ALA A 393 -15.05 3.07 15.18
CA ALA A 393 -15.01 3.02 16.63
C ALA A 393 -15.57 1.69 17.18
N ALA A 394 -16.65 1.18 16.61
CA ALA A 394 -17.26 -0.10 17.00
C ALA A 394 -16.29 -1.27 16.70
N GLY A 395 -15.69 -1.32 15.51
CA GLY A 395 -14.69 -2.31 15.12
C GLY A 395 -13.46 -2.27 16.02
N THR A 396 -12.93 -1.07 16.29
CA THR A 396 -11.80 -0.90 17.22
C THR A 396 -12.12 -1.46 18.61
N ARG A 397 -13.33 -1.23 19.14
CA ARG A 397 -13.75 -1.78 20.44
C ARG A 397 -13.93 -3.30 20.40
N ARG A 398 -14.55 -3.81 19.34
CA ARG A 398 -14.79 -5.26 19.15
C ARG A 398 -13.47 -6.02 19.13
N ILE A 399 -12.49 -5.54 18.36
CA ILE A 399 -11.19 -6.18 18.20
C ILE A 399 -10.32 -6.04 19.45
N SER A 400 -10.24 -4.85 20.04
CA SER A 400 -9.37 -4.60 21.21
C SER A 400 -9.94 -5.07 22.54
N GLY A 401 -11.27 -5.21 22.65
CA GLY A 401 -11.96 -5.36 23.94
C GLY A 401 -11.92 -4.11 24.83
N VAL A 402 -11.30 -3.01 24.38
CA VAL A 402 -11.11 -1.77 25.17
C VAL A 402 -12.34 -0.89 25.07
N LYS A 403 -12.94 -0.54 26.23
CA LYS A 403 -14.15 0.28 26.30
C LYS A 403 -13.89 1.79 26.18
N ALA A 404 -12.63 2.23 26.30
CA ALA A 404 -12.27 3.63 26.19
C ALA A 404 -12.62 4.18 24.79
N PRO A 405 -13.23 5.37 24.67
CA PRO A 405 -13.63 5.93 23.38
C PRO A 405 -12.43 6.48 22.61
N LEU A 406 -12.51 6.44 21.27
CA LEU A 406 -11.66 7.23 20.39
C LEU A 406 -12.02 8.71 20.49
N THR A 407 -11.04 9.60 20.53
CA THR A 407 -11.27 11.05 20.61
C THR A 407 -11.24 11.66 19.22
N ILE A 408 -12.31 12.34 18.84
CA ILE A 408 -12.43 13.06 17.57
C ILE A 408 -12.13 14.53 17.81
N THR A 409 -11.10 15.04 17.12
CA THR A 409 -10.58 16.40 17.31
C THR A 409 -11.06 17.39 16.26
N SER A 410 -11.41 16.89 15.06
CA SER A 410 -11.90 17.74 13.96
C SER A 410 -12.89 16.97 13.09
N THR A 411 -13.81 17.69 12.48
CA THR A 411 -14.77 17.21 11.47
C THR A 411 -14.95 18.29 10.38
N VAL A 412 -16.17 18.56 9.93
CA VAL A 412 -16.41 19.56 8.88
C VAL A 412 -15.85 20.94 9.25
N ARG A 413 -15.32 21.63 8.24
CA ARG A 413 -14.93 23.04 8.26
C ARG A 413 -15.60 23.74 7.07
N ASP A 414 -15.70 25.07 7.09
CA ASP A 414 -15.86 25.86 5.87
C ASP A 414 -14.53 26.48 5.43
N GLN A 415 -14.50 27.08 4.25
CA GLN A 415 -13.26 27.67 3.72
C GLN A 415 -12.75 28.81 4.58
N ARG A 416 -13.65 29.64 5.17
CA ARG A 416 -13.25 30.75 6.07
C ARG A 416 -12.59 30.21 7.34
N TYR A 417 -13.13 29.15 7.94
CA TYR A 417 -12.52 28.50 9.10
C TYR A 417 -11.14 27.91 8.74
N GLN A 418 -11.03 27.26 7.57
CA GLN A 418 -9.77 26.68 7.09
C GLN A 418 -8.69 27.76 6.87
N GLU A 419 -9.03 28.92 6.33
CA GLU A 419 -8.12 30.07 6.15
C GLU A 419 -7.59 30.56 7.53
N GLN A 420 -8.48 30.68 8.52
CA GLN A 420 -8.08 31.08 9.89
C GLN A 420 -7.18 30.04 10.55
N LEU A 421 -7.43 28.74 10.30
CA LEU A 421 -6.59 27.67 10.78
C LEU A 421 -5.20 27.70 10.14
N ALA A 422 -5.14 27.83 8.83
CA ALA A 422 -3.89 27.89 8.08
C ALA A 422 -3.02 29.11 8.44
N ALA A 423 -3.64 30.24 8.77
CA ALA A 423 -2.91 31.43 9.22
C ALA A 423 -2.18 31.23 10.58
N GLY A 424 -2.66 30.30 11.42
CA GLY A 424 -2.11 30.07 12.76
C GLY A 424 -1.43 28.70 12.97
N ASN A 425 -1.58 27.78 12.05
CA ASN A 425 -1.03 26.42 12.13
C ASN A 425 -0.21 26.09 10.87
N PRO A 426 1.11 25.95 10.94
CA PRO A 426 1.96 25.65 9.80
C PRO A 426 1.71 24.24 9.20
N GLU A 427 1.05 23.34 9.90
CA GLU A 427 0.66 22.01 9.42
C GLU A 427 -0.64 22.05 8.61
N ALA A 428 -1.44 23.11 8.74
CA ALA A 428 -2.68 23.26 7.98
C ALA A 428 -2.40 23.70 6.54
N THR A 429 -3.05 23.03 5.59
CA THR A 429 -2.91 23.40 4.17
C THR A 429 -3.56 24.76 3.88
N HIS A 430 -2.88 25.62 3.11
CA HIS A 430 -3.42 26.81 2.50
C HIS A 430 -4.17 26.51 1.18
N ALA A 431 -4.03 25.29 0.67
CA ALA A 431 -4.76 24.79 -0.49
C ALA A 431 -6.10 24.17 -0.07
N PHE A 432 -6.70 23.41 -0.96
CA PHE A 432 -7.91 22.65 -0.68
C PHE A 432 -7.72 21.69 0.51
N SER A 433 -8.69 21.65 1.41
CA SER A 433 -8.77 20.71 2.53
C SER A 433 -10.06 19.91 2.44
N VAL A 434 -9.99 18.59 2.47
CA VAL A 434 -11.17 17.71 2.39
C VAL A 434 -12.11 17.88 3.60
N HIS A 435 -11.64 18.44 4.72
CA HIS A 435 -12.54 18.84 5.81
C HIS A 435 -13.61 19.84 5.36
N THR A 436 -13.34 20.65 4.34
CA THR A 436 -14.31 21.61 3.83
C THR A 436 -15.48 20.96 3.10
N THR A 437 -15.40 19.69 2.77
CA THR A 437 -16.46 18.90 2.12
C THR A 437 -17.35 18.13 3.10
N GLY A 438 -16.91 17.98 4.35
CA GLY A 438 -17.57 17.13 5.34
C GLY A 438 -17.30 15.62 5.21
N TRP A 439 -16.35 15.22 4.37
CA TRP A 439 -15.94 13.83 4.18
C TRP A 439 -14.74 13.42 5.04
N SER A 440 -14.15 14.33 5.83
CA SER A 440 -12.97 14.03 6.64
C SER A 440 -13.19 14.29 8.12
N PHE A 441 -12.47 13.51 8.94
CA PHE A 441 -12.38 13.69 10.38
C PHE A 441 -10.98 13.33 10.90
N ASP A 442 -10.63 13.89 12.09
CA ASP A 442 -9.36 13.64 12.75
C ASP A 442 -9.58 12.85 14.04
N VAL A 443 -8.82 11.78 14.23
CA VAL A 443 -8.76 10.94 15.43
C VAL A 443 -7.48 11.23 16.20
N LEU A 444 -7.58 11.63 17.48
CA LEU A 444 -6.44 11.90 18.33
C LEU A 444 -5.57 10.64 18.50
N ARG A 445 -4.27 10.78 18.32
CA ARG A 445 -3.28 9.72 18.51
C ARG A 445 -2.95 9.49 19.99
N ARG A 446 -3.99 9.32 20.80
CA ARG A 446 -3.87 8.97 22.22
C ARG A 446 -4.82 7.81 22.50
N TYR A 447 -4.25 6.69 22.85
CA TYR A 447 -4.94 5.44 23.06
C TYR A 447 -4.93 5.07 24.54
N ALA A 448 -5.88 4.23 24.97
CA ALA A 448 -5.92 3.72 26.33
C ALA A 448 -4.76 2.73 26.59
N ASP A 449 -4.47 1.90 25.60
CA ASP A 449 -3.37 0.94 25.60
C ASP A 449 -2.99 0.54 24.15
N ASP A 450 -1.98 -0.32 24.02
CA ASP A 450 -1.48 -0.80 22.71
C ASP A 450 -2.49 -1.67 21.97
N ARG A 451 -3.41 -2.35 22.65
CA ARG A 451 -4.47 -3.14 22.01
C ARG A 451 -5.41 -2.23 21.23
N GLN A 452 -5.82 -1.11 21.83
CA GLN A 452 -6.65 -0.13 21.14
C GLN A 452 -5.92 0.47 19.94
N ALA A 453 -4.62 0.79 20.09
CA ALA A 453 -3.81 1.33 19.01
C ALA A 453 -3.70 0.36 17.83
N ARG A 454 -3.40 -0.93 18.11
CA ARG A 454 -3.31 -1.98 17.06
C ARG A 454 -4.65 -2.26 16.39
N ALA A 455 -5.73 -2.31 17.16
CA ALA A 455 -7.07 -2.52 16.62
C ALA A 455 -7.50 -1.37 15.69
N LEU A 456 -7.23 -0.12 16.07
CA LEU A 456 -7.48 1.03 15.20
C LEU A 456 -6.63 0.97 13.93
N GLN A 457 -5.34 0.63 14.04
CA GLN A 457 -4.45 0.47 12.89
C GLN A 457 -4.99 -0.59 11.93
N PHE A 458 -5.38 -1.76 12.43
CA PHE A 458 -5.99 -2.82 11.61
C PHE A 458 -7.24 -2.32 10.87
N MET A 459 -8.14 -1.61 11.58
CA MET A 459 -9.36 -1.07 10.95
C MET A 459 -9.04 -0.06 9.85
N LEU A 460 -8.06 0.83 10.08
CA LEU A 460 -7.64 1.81 9.09
C LEU A 460 -7.05 1.12 7.84
N ASP A 461 -6.15 0.16 8.03
CA ASP A 461 -5.52 -0.57 6.95
C ASP A 461 -6.55 -1.39 6.14
N ARG A 462 -7.48 -2.07 6.83
CA ARG A 462 -8.57 -2.83 6.20
C ARG A 462 -9.47 -1.94 5.36
N LEU A 463 -9.90 -0.82 5.90
CA LEU A 463 -10.78 0.13 5.20
C LEU A 463 -10.06 0.80 4.03
N GLN A 464 -8.77 1.06 4.15
CA GLN A 464 -7.96 1.58 3.05
C GLN A 464 -7.81 0.56 1.91
N VAL A 465 -7.57 -0.71 2.22
CA VAL A 465 -7.52 -1.78 1.19
C VAL A 465 -8.87 -1.94 0.50
N LEU A 466 -9.98 -1.73 1.20
CA LEU A 466 -11.32 -1.71 0.61
C LEU A 466 -11.65 -0.41 -0.14
N GLY A 467 -10.73 0.53 -0.24
CA GLY A 467 -10.97 1.82 -0.89
C GLY A 467 -12.04 2.66 -0.20
N ALA A 468 -12.40 2.34 1.05
CA ALA A 468 -13.42 3.07 1.82
C ALA A 468 -12.87 4.37 2.40
N ILE A 469 -11.57 4.43 2.66
CA ILE A 469 -10.88 5.60 3.21
C ILE A 469 -9.50 5.81 2.57
N ALA A 470 -9.03 7.05 2.67
CA ALA A 470 -7.61 7.39 2.72
C ALA A 470 -7.29 7.92 4.11
N TRP A 471 -6.10 7.62 4.63
CA TRP A 471 -5.70 8.14 5.93
C TRP A 471 -4.22 8.55 5.97
N VAL A 472 -3.92 9.56 6.78
CA VAL A 472 -2.57 10.07 6.98
C VAL A 472 -2.28 10.18 8.47
N ARG A 473 -1.08 9.77 8.85
CA ARG A 473 -0.60 9.91 10.22
C ARG A 473 0.07 11.27 10.39
N GLU A 474 -0.61 12.16 11.08
CA GLU A 474 -0.09 13.45 11.53
C GLU A 474 0.59 13.35 12.90
N PRO A 475 1.34 14.37 13.36
CA PRO A 475 2.02 14.33 14.67
C PRO A 475 1.07 14.05 15.84
N ALA A 476 -0.09 14.70 15.90
CA ALA A 476 -1.04 14.60 17.00
C ALA A 476 -2.29 13.78 16.68
N ALA A 477 -2.64 13.59 15.41
CA ALA A 477 -3.87 12.98 14.98
C ALA A 477 -3.65 11.96 13.85
N ILE A 478 -4.70 11.21 13.54
CA ILE A 478 -4.86 10.48 12.27
C ILE A 478 -5.95 11.22 11.52
N HIS A 479 -5.57 11.79 10.38
CA HIS A 479 -6.51 12.34 9.41
C HIS A 479 -7.11 11.23 8.57
N VAL A 480 -8.45 11.18 8.47
CA VAL A 480 -9.19 10.16 7.73
C VAL A 480 -10.13 10.85 6.76
N THR A 481 -10.01 10.52 5.49
CA THR A 481 -10.93 10.92 4.42
C THR A 481 -11.74 9.72 3.97
N VAL A 482 -13.06 9.85 3.92
CA VAL A 482 -14.00 8.76 3.63
C VAL A 482 -14.44 8.87 2.17
N ALA A 483 -14.42 7.76 1.43
CA ALA A 483 -14.93 7.70 0.06
C ALA A 483 -16.45 7.95 0.01
N GLY A 484 -16.93 8.59 -1.06
CA GLY A 484 -18.34 8.94 -1.21
C GLY A 484 -19.28 7.73 -1.20
N ASP A 485 -18.82 6.58 -1.69
CA ASP A 485 -19.52 5.29 -1.75
C ASP A 485 -19.28 4.37 -0.54
N ALA A 486 -18.53 4.82 0.48
CA ALA A 486 -18.22 4.00 1.66
C ALA A 486 -19.49 3.55 2.42
N ALA A 487 -20.57 4.33 2.34
CA ALA A 487 -21.86 3.95 2.92
C ALA A 487 -22.44 2.66 2.32
N ASP A 488 -22.19 2.41 1.04
CA ASP A 488 -22.70 1.23 0.32
C ASP A 488 -22.01 -0.06 0.78
N LEU A 489 -20.76 0.03 1.25
CA LEU A 489 -20.07 -1.10 1.88
C LEU A 489 -20.77 -1.54 3.16
N ILE A 490 -21.21 -0.56 3.96
CA ILE A 490 -21.87 -0.81 5.25
C ILE A 490 -23.29 -1.30 5.04
N ALA A 491 -24.01 -0.77 4.04
CA ALA A 491 -25.39 -1.18 3.73
C ALA A 491 -25.51 -2.61 3.18
N ALA A 492 -24.48 -3.13 2.52
CA ALA A 492 -24.47 -4.48 1.97
C ALA A 492 -24.16 -5.56 3.03
N GLY A 493 -23.73 -5.17 4.23
CA GLY A 493 -23.50 -6.06 5.37
C GLY A 493 -24.70 -6.17 6.32
N ASP A 494 -25.71 -5.31 6.15
CA ASP A 494 -27.00 -5.35 6.87
C ASP A 494 -27.98 -6.27 6.12
#